data_e920ccd266f36da2e84b155fd13fb891
#
_entry.id   e920ccd266f36da2e84b155fd13fb891
#
_cell.length_a   1.000
_cell.length_b   1.000
_cell.length_c   1.000
_cell.angle_alpha   90.00
_cell.angle_beta   90.00
_cell.angle_gamma   90.00
#
_symmetry.space_group_name_H-M   'P 1'
#
loop_
_entity.id
_entity.type
_entity.pdbx_description
1 polymer ?
#
loop_
_entity_poly.entity_id
_entity_poly.type
_entity_poly.pdbx_seq_one_letter_code
_entity_poly.pdbx_strand_id
1 'polypeptide(L)'
;RTNGILLLHVIRYNGTISTKLNIWPEIEHYKADVESMELAQLIGLNPKTPAEGVEMFADACEELCHKVGVVSNVESQGISREAWEESVHRIAMNAYEDQCTPANPRMPMVKDMEDILRKIYDYKNKFDK
;
A
#
# COMPACT_ATOMS: atom_id res chain seq x y z
N ARG A 1 -5.18 -11.84 -7.09
CA ARG A 1 -4.10 -11.12 -7.80
C ARG A 1 -4.10 -9.62 -7.47
N THR A 2 -5.27 -8.96 -7.52
CA THR A 2 -5.38 -7.50 -7.27
C THR A 2 -4.78 -7.08 -5.94
N ASN A 3 -5.09 -7.79 -4.85
CA ASN A 3 -4.55 -7.47 -3.52
C ASN A 3 -3.02 -7.59 -3.47
N GLY A 4 -2.42 -8.54 -4.22
CA GLY A 4 -0.96 -8.68 -4.28
C GLY A 4 -0.29 -7.49 -4.97
N ILE A 5 -0.90 -6.95 -6.04
CA ILE A 5 -0.39 -5.75 -6.73
C ILE A 5 -0.42 -4.52 -5.81
N LEU A 6 -1.46 -4.39 -5.00
CA LEU A 6 -1.65 -3.23 -4.11
C LEU A 6 -0.87 -3.34 -2.80
N LEU A 7 -0.59 -4.55 -2.31
CA LEU A 7 -0.16 -4.83 -0.94
C LEU A 7 1.02 -3.96 -0.48
N LEU A 8 2.13 -3.98 -1.21
CA LEU A 8 3.32 -3.22 -0.83
C LEU A 8 3.10 -1.70 -0.84
N HIS A 9 2.25 -1.21 -1.74
CA HIS A 9 1.92 0.21 -1.84
C HIS A 9 1.03 0.66 -0.68
N VAL A 10 0.09 -0.19 -0.25
CA VAL A 10 -0.77 0.06 0.91
C VAL A 10 0.05 -0.01 2.21
N ILE A 11 0.96 -0.97 2.36
CA ILE A 11 1.88 -1.03 3.52
C ILE A 11 2.66 0.27 3.64
N ARG A 12 3.30 0.73 2.56
CA ARG A 12 4.06 1.99 2.55
C ARG A 12 3.18 3.21 2.79
N TYR A 13 1.97 3.25 2.23
CA TYR A 13 1.02 4.32 2.49
C TYR A 13 0.63 4.38 3.96
N ASN A 14 0.22 3.26 4.52
CA ASN A 14 -0.17 3.15 5.93
C ASN A 14 1.01 3.38 6.87
N GLY A 15 2.22 3.01 6.47
CA GLY A 15 3.46 3.20 7.23
C GLY A 15 3.98 4.65 7.27
N THR A 16 3.40 5.55 6.49
CA THR A 16 3.77 6.97 6.49
C THR A 16 2.95 7.74 7.52
N ILE A 17 3.61 8.39 8.47
CA ILE A 17 2.94 9.19 9.52
C ILE A 17 2.03 10.23 8.87
N SER A 18 0.77 10.24 9.28
CA SER A 18 -0.21 11.21 8.80
C SER A 18 0.12 12.60 9.34
N THR A 19 0.13 13.60 8.46
CA THR A 19 0.22 15.01 8.82
C THR A 19 -1.15 15.66 9.09
N LYS A 20 -2.22 14.93 8.83
CA LYS A 20 -3.58 15.38 9.09
C LYS A 20 -3.97 15.03 10.50
N LEU A 21 -4.64 15.96 11.19
CA LEU A 21 -5.25 15.71 12.48
C LEU A 21 -6.27 14.58 12.35
N ASN A 22 -6.02 13.46 13.00
CA ASN A 22 -7.05 12.47 13.29
C ASN A 22 -7.96 13.04 14.36
N ILE A 23 -9.22 13.29 14.01
CA ILE A 23 -10.14 14.17 14.69
C ILE A 23 -10.71 13.58 15.99
N TRP A 24 -10.47 12.31 16.27
CA TRP A 24 -10.95 11.70 17.50
C TRP A 24 -9.82 11.65 18.54
N PRO A 25 -9.86 12.50 19.59
CA PRO A 25 -8.84 12.49 20.63
C PRO A 25 -8.80 11.19 21.46
N GLU A 26 -9.80 10.33 21.29
CA GLU A 26 -9.89 9.05 22.01
C GLU A 26 -9.36 7.85 21.22
N ILE A 27 -9.11 8.00 19.92
CA ILE A 27 -8.42 6.97 19.16
C ILE A 27 -6.92 7.22 19.32
N GLU A 28 -6.33 6.47 20.20
CA GLU A 28 -4.88 6.40 20.26
C GLU A 28 -4.36 5.91 18.91
N HIS A 29 -4.05 6.90 18.10
CA HIS A 29 -2.92 6.98 17.22
C HIS A 29 -2.68 5.83 16.25
N TYR A 30 -2.51 6.29 15.09
CA TYR A 30 -1.71 5.76 14.04
C TYR A 30 -0.48 5.01 14.60
N LYS A 31 -0.51 3.69 14.50
CA LYS A 31 0.55 2.76 14.94
C LYS A 31 1.10 1.90 13.82
N ALA A 32 0.63 2.10 12.58
CA ALA A 32 0.92 1.20 11.48
C ALA A 32 2.41 1.11 11.12
N ASP A 33 3.19 2.14 11.39
CA ASP A 33 4.65 2.14 11.26
C ASP A 33 5.31 1.24 12.32
N VAL A 34 4.90 1.36 13.58
CA VAL A 34 5.40 0.51 14.68
C VAL A 34 4.98 -0.94 14.47
N GLU A 35 3.71 -1.19 14.14
CA GLU A 35 3.19 -2.53 13.87
C GLU A 35 3.90 -3.18 12.67
N SER A 36 4.21 -2.41 11.62
CA SER A 36 5.01 -2.89 10.50
C SER A 36 6.44 -3.26 10.91
N MET A 37 7.03 -2.51 11.83
CA MET A 37 8.32 -2.84 12.40
C MET A 37 8.27 -4.15 13.20
N GLU A 38 7.23 -4.34 14.02
CA GLU A 38 7.04 -5.58 14.77
C GLU A 38 6.85 -6.79 13.85
N LEU A 39 6.06 -6.62 12.76
CA LEU A 39 5.89 -7.66 11.75
C LEU A 39 7.22 -7.99 11.04
N ALA A 40 8.01 -6.99 10.70
CA ALA A 40 9.33 -7.20 10.13
C ALA A 40 10.24 -7.99 11.07
N GLN A 41 10.24 -7.66 12.36
CA GLN A 41 11.00 -8.39 13.39
C GLN A 41 10.51 -9.84 13.54
N LEU A 42 9.20 -10.05 13.51
CA LEU A 42 8.59 -11.38 13.63
C LEU A 42 9.03 -12.33 12.51
N ILE A 43 9.24 -11.80 11.30
CA ILE A 43 9.75 -12.59 10.16
C ILE A 43 11.29 -12.65 10.10
N GLY A 44 11.99 -12.22 11.14
CA GLY A 44 13.43 -12.35 11.30
C GLY A 44 14.25 -11.19 10.72
N LEU A 45 13.62 -10.09 10.32
CA LEU A 45 14.31 -8.87 9.91
C LEU A 45 14.72 -8.03 11.13
N ASN A 46 15.64 -7.10 10.96
CA ASN A 46 16.18 -6.33 12.08
C ASN A 46 16.16 -4.80 11.83
N PRO A 47 14.95 -4.23 11.62
CA PRO A 47 14.81 -2.78 11.48
C PRO A 47 15.22 -2.05 12.76
N LYS A 48 15.81 -0.87 12.62
CA LYS A 48 16.24 -0.03 13.74
C LYS A 48 15.23 1.07 14.06
N THR A 49 14.39 1.40 13.11
CA THR A 49 13.35 2.43 13.25
C THR A 49 12.04 1.93 12.66
N PRO A 50 10.88 2.49 13.07
CA PRO A 50 9.59 2.17 12.45
C PRO A 50 9.59 2.38 10.93
N ALA A 51 10.21 3.45 10.44
CA ALA A 51 10.31 3.73 9.01
C ALA A 51 11.08 2.62 8.25
N GLU A 52 12.20 2.15 8.80
CA GLU A 52 12.92 0.98 8.26
C GLU A 52 12.04 -0.27 8.30
N GLY A 53 11.27 -0.45 9.38
CA GLY A 53 10.36 -1.58 9.55
C GLY A 53 9.31 -1.63 8.44
N VAL A 54 8.72 -0.50 8.11
CA VAL A 54 7.75 -0.37 7.00
C VAL A 54 8.39 -0.80 5.68
N GLU A 55 9.56 -0.25 5.34
CA GLU A 55 10.21 -0.57 4.07
C GLU A 55 10.65 -2.04 4.02
N MET A 56 11.28 -2.55 5.06
CA MET A 56 11.73 -3.94 5.11
C MET A 56 10.57 -4.92 5.05
N PHE A 57 9.45 -4.63 5.70
CA PHE A 57 8.25 -5.47 5.66
C PHE A 57 7.59 -5.42 4.27
N ALA A 58 7.46 -4.23 3.68
CA ALA A 58 6.95 -4.08 2.31
C ALA A 58 7.83 -4.83 1.30
N ASP A 59 9.15 -4.74 1.45
CA ASP A 59 10.12 -5.45 0.60
C ASP A 59 10.01 -6.98 0.73
N ALA A 60 9.84 -7.48 1.94
CA ALA A 60 9.63 -8.91 2.16
C ALA A 60 8.33 -9.42 1.52
N CYS A 61 7.26 -8.62 1.59
CA CYS A 61 6.01 -8.92 0.90
C CYS A 61 6.18 -8.89 -0.63
N GLU A 62 6.94 -7.92 -1.16
CA GLU A 62 7.24 -7.80 -2.58
C GLU A 62 8.06 -9.00 -3.09
N GLU A 63 9.08 -9.41 -2.33
CA GLU A 63 9.88 -10.60 -2.63
C GLU A 63 9.03 -11.87 -2.62
N LEU A 64 8.13 -12.01 -1.63
CA LEU A 64 7.22 -13.15 -1.56
C LEU A 64 6.29 -13.18 -2.77
N CYS A 65 5.69 -12.03 -3.13
CA CYS A 65 4.86 -11.91 -4.33
C CYS A 65 5.61 -12.34 -5.59
N HIS A 66 6.87 -11.92 -5.74
CA HIS A 66 7.73 -12.34 -6.85
C HIS A 66 7.95 -13.87 -6.82
N LYS A 67 8.34 -14.44 -5.69
CA LYS A 67 8.58 -15.89 -5.53
C LYS A 67 7.38 -16.76 -5.86
N VAL A 68 6.17 -16.29 -5.58
CA VAL A 68 4.93 -17.05 -5.86
C VAL A 68 4.27 -16.66 -7.19
N GLY A 69 4.94 -15.85 -8.01
CA GLY A 69 4.48 -15.47 -9.35
C GLY A 69 3.27 -14.52 -9.37
N VAL A 70 3.11 -13.71 -8.33
CA VAL A 70 2.13 -12.62 -8.34
C VAL A 70 2.69 -11.47 -9.15
N VAL A 71 1.93 -11.05 -10.15
CA VAL A 71 2.30 -9.94 -11.04
C VAL A 71 2.27 -8.63 -10.26
N SER A 72 3.27 -7.77 -10.49
CA SER A 72 3.48 -6.56 -9.68
C SER A 72 2.79 -5.30 -10.23
N ASN A 73 2.20 -5.37 -11.43
CA ASN A 73 1.60 -4.19 -12.07
C ASN A 73 0.35 -4.51 -12.90
N VAL A 74 -0.37 -3.45 -13.29
CA VAL A 74 -1.62 -3.54 -14.06
C VAL A 74 -1.34 -3.73 -15.55
N GLU A 75 -0.29 -3.10 -16.08
CA GLU A 75 0.08 -3.18 -17.50
C GLU A 75 0.25 -4.62 -17.98
N SER A 76 0.92 -5.45 -17.18
CA SER A 76 1.14 -6.87 -17.49
C SER A 76 -0.13 -7.72 -17.51
N GLN A 77 -1.27 -7.18 -17.07
CA GLN A 77 -2.58 -7.80 -17.21
C GLN A 77 -3.26 -7.48 -18.55
N GLY A 78 -2.58 -6.75 -19.43
CA GLY A 78 -3.10 -6.39 -20.75
C GLY A 78 -4.08 -5.21 -20.77
N ILE A 79 -4.10 -4.42 -19.71
CA ILE A 79 -4.92 -3.20 -19.61
C ILE A 79 -4.12 -2.03 -20.19
N SER A 80 -4.66 -1.31 -21.18
CA SER A 80 -3.99 -0.14 -21.73
C SER A 80 -3.95 1.02 -20.72
N ARG A 81 -2.94 1.89 -20.85
CA ARG A 81 -2.82 3.07 -19.97
C ARG A 81 -4.03 3.98 -20.06
N GLU A 82 -4.56 4.18 -21.27
CA GLU A 82 -5.74 5.02 -21.51
C GLU A 82 -6.95 4.48 -20.75
N ALA A 83 -7.26 3.19 -20.92
CA ALA A 83 -8.39 2.54 -20.22
C ALA A 83 -8.21 2.55 -18.69
N TRP A 84 -6.96 2.41 -18.23
CA TRP A 84 -6.65 2.52 -16.81
C TRP A 84 -6.90 3.92 -16.27
N GLU A 85 -6.33 4.96 -16.90
CA GLU A 85 -6.50 6.37 -16.47
C GLU A 85 -7.97 6.81 -16.47
N GLU A 86 -8.76 6.40 -17.46
CA GLU A 86 -10.21 6.65 -17.47
C GLU A 86 -10.94 6.02 -16.28
N SER A 87 -10.41 4.92 -15.74
CA SER A 87 -11.00 4.17 -14.64
C SER A 87 -10.53 4.62 -13.26
N VAL A 88 -9.36 5.24 -13.13
CA VAL A 88 -8.69 5.56 -11.86
C VAL A 88 -9.60 6.31 -10.90
N HIS A 89 -10.21 7.41 -11.37
CA HIS A 89 -11.07 8.23 -10.51
C HIS A 89 -12.28 7.45 -9.98
N ARG A 90 -12.95 6.69 -10.85
CA ARG A 90 -14.11 5.87 -10.46
C ARG A 90 -13.73 4.78 -9.47
N ILE A 91 -12.57 4.14 -9.66
CA ILE A 91 -12.06 3.10 -8.74
C ILE A 91 -11.73 3.74 -7.39
N ALA A 92 -11.08 4.90 -7.39
CA ALA A 92 -10.72 5.61 -6.17
C ALA A 92 -11.97 6.08 -5.40
N MET A 93 -12.99 6.57 -6.08
CA MET A 93 -14.27 6.95 -5.47
C MET A 93 -14.99 5.74 -4.85
N ASN A 94 -15.08 4.63 -5.57
CA ASN A 94 -15.68 3.40 -5.04
C ASN A 94 -14.93 2.89 -3.79
N ALA A 95 -13.60 2.97 -3.80
CA ALA A 95 -12.79 2.59 -2.65
C ALA A 95 -12.98 3.56 -1.47
N TYR A 96 -13.11 4.87 -1.75
CA TYR A 96 -13.35 5.88 -0.71
C TYR A 96 -14.72 5.70 -0.04
N GLU A 97 -15.74 5.34 -0.81
CA GLU A 97 -17.11 5.11 -0.33
C GLU A 97 -17.31 3.73 0.32
N ASP A 98 -16.31 2.85 0.25
CA ASP A 98 -16.37 1.53 0.87
C ASP A 98 -16.45 1.65 2.41
N GLN A 99 -17.33 0.86 3.02
CA GLN A 99 -17.56 0.87 4.46
C GLN A 99 -16.30 0.52 5.29
N CYS A 100 -15.32 -0.14 4.70
CA CYS A 100 -14.08 -0.50 5.37
C CYS A 100 -13.04 0.64 5.38
N THR A 101 -13.19 1.64 4.53
CA THR A 101 -12.22 2.74 4.41
C THR A 101 -12.02 3.51 5.71
N PRO A 102 -13.05 3.82 6.53
CA PRO A 102 -12.85 4.49 7.81
C PRO A 102 -12.03 3.69 8.83
N ALA A 103 -11.92 2.37 8.65
CA ALA A 103 -11.12 1.50 9.52
C ALA A 103 -9.64 1.44 9.13
N ASN A 104 -9.24 2.09 8.02
CA ASN A 104 -7.84 2.10 7.61
C ASN A 104 -6.99 2.90 8.62
N PRO A 105 -5.79 2.42 9.02
CA PRO A 105 -4.95 3.09 10.03
C PRO A 105 -4.60 4.53 9.67
N ARG A 106 -4.46 4.84 8.39
CA ARG A 106 -4.27 6.18 7.87
C ARG A 106 -5.41 6.51 6.92
N MET A 107 -6.27 7.47 7.28
CA MET A 107 -7.42 7.85 6.47
C MET A 107 -6.98 8.28 5.06
N PRO A 108 -7.32 7.52 4.00
CA PRO A 108 -6.94 7.89 2.65
C PRO A 108 -7.97 8.87 2.07
N MET A 109 -7.47 9.86 1.37
CA MET A 109 -8.31 10.71 0.53
C MET A 109 -8.41 10.12 -0.88
N VAL A 110 -9.42 10.52 -1.64
CA VAL A 110 -9.60 10.06 -3.04
C VAL A 110 -8.31 10.25 -3.85
N LYS A 111 -7.64 11.41 -3.68
CA LYS A 111 -6.36 11.66 -4.36
C LYS A 111 -5.25 10.68 -3.96
N ASP A 112 -5.17 10.30 -2.70
CA ASP A 112 -4.15 9.33 -2.25
C ASP A 112 -4.38 7.96 -2.93
N MET A 113 -5.66 7.56 -3.07
CA MET A 113 -6.04 6.33 -3.76
C MET A 113 -5.72 6.40 -5.26
N GLU A 114 -6.03 7.54 -5.92
CA GLU A 114 -5.66 7.77 -7.31
C GLU A 114 -4.16 7.70 -7.54
N ASP A 115 -3.36 8.30 -6.65
CA ASP A 115 -1.90 8.30 -6.74
C ASP A 115 -1.35 6.87 -6.61
N ILE A 116 -1.90 6.05 -5.70
CA ILE A 116 -1.55 4.63 -5.59
C ILE A 116 -1.93 3.87 -6.87
N LEU A 117 -3.14 4.08 -7.39
CA LEU A 117 -3.63 3.41 -8.60
C LEU A 117 -2.76 3.76 -9.83
N ARG A 118 -2.33 5.01 -9.97
CA ARG A 118 -1.40 5.40 -11.04
C ARG A 118 -0.02 4.78 -10.86
N LYS A 119 0.46 4.73 -9.62
CA LYS A 119 1.77 4.16 -9.30
C LYS A 119 1.87 2.67 -9.62
N ILE A 120 0.80 1.91 -9.44
CA ILE A 120 0.80 0.46 -9.69
C ILE A 120 0.69 0.10 -11.18
N TYR A 121 0.42 1.05 -12.07
CA TYR A 121 0.16 0.73 -13.47
C TYR A 121 1.36 0.03 -14.15
N ASP A 122 2.52 0.64 -14.10
CA ASP A 122 3.78 0.17 -14.71
C ASP A 122 4.88 -0.08 -13.66
N TYR A 123 4.47 -0.34 -12.43
CA TYR A 123 5.39 -0.60 -11.34
C TYR A 123 6.28 -1.80 -11.67
N LYS A 124 7.57 -1.64 -11.48
CA LYS A 124 8.55 -2.71 -11.63
C LYS A 124 8.96 -3.23 -10.26
N ASN A 125 8.70 -4.51 -10.04
CA ASN A 125 9.16 -5.19 -8.85
C ASN A 125 10.69 -5.16 -8.82
N LYS A 126 11.26 -4.76 -7.69
CA LYS A 126 12.72 -4.65 -7.55
C LYS A 126 13.45 -6.00 -7.58
N PHE A 127 12.72 -7.10 -7.50
CA PHE A 127 13.24 -8.47 -7.61
C PHE A 127 13.06 -9.05 -9.03
N ASP A 128 12.36 -8.38 -9.93
CA ASP A 128 12.31 -8.75 -11.35
C ASP A 128 13.66 -8.39 -11.99
N LYS A 129 14.36 -9.41 -12.52
CA LYS A 129 15.63 -9.27 -13.24
C LYS A 129 15.40 -9.27 -14.73
#